data_0a9d6775b5930c7c44926b02ccefe3a8
#
_entry.id   0a9d6775b5930c7c44926b02ccefe3a8
#
_cell.length_a   1.000
_cell.length_b   1.000
_cell.length_c   1.000
_cell.angle_alpha   90.00
_cell.angle_beta   90.00
_cell.angle_gamma   90.00
#
_symmetry.space_group_name_H-M   'P 1'
#
loop_
_entity.id
_entity.type
_entity.pdbx_description
1 polymer ?
#
loop_
_entity_poly.entity_id
_entity_poly.type
_entity_poly.pdbx_seq_one_letter_code
_entity_poly.pdbx_strand_id
1 'polypeptide(L)'
;DEPGELPGFGFVSASHVRQIAHAAGSVWRRLVVDDRTGALIEVSTHRYRPTEAMRTHVAARDRVCRGPGCQVSPIGADLDHDVPWPAGESSTANLSVKHRRHHQLKTFGLWSTRQDPETASVTWTTLAGRSYVTEPHDYLDGRHAGAWAAHAVSTRHTDDPADDPPPF
;
A
#
# COMPACT_ATOMS: atom_id res chain seq x y z
N ASP A 1 -22.89 -15.04 -0.29
CA ASP A 1 -23.67 -13.85 -0.70
C ASP A 1 -24.69 -13.48 0.38
N GLU A 2 -24.19 -12.95 1.49
CA GLU A 2 -25.05 -12.51 2.58
C GLU A 2 -25.70 -11.15 2.26
N PRO A 3 -26.96 -10.93 2.65
CA PRO A 3 -27.61 -9.64 2.50
C PRO A 3 -26.97 -8.61 3.45
N GLY A 4 -27.05 -7.35 3.07
CA GLY A 4 -26.72 -6.26 3.97
C GLY A 4 -27.96 -5.69 4.65
N GLU A 5 -27.75 -4.94 5.70
CA GLU A 5 -28.81 -4.21 6.39
C GLU A 5 -28.65 -2.69 6.19
N LEU A 6 -29.74 -2.05 5.84
CA LEU A 6 -29.83 -0.58 5.86
C LEU A 6 -30.62 -0.18 7.11
N PRO A 7 -29.99 0.49 8.09
CA PRO A 7 -30.67 0.92 9.31
C PRO A 7 -31.93 1.73 9.01
N GLY A 8 -33.07 1.30 9.55
CA GLY A 8 -34.36 1.93 9.31
C GLY A 8 -35.11 1.48 8.05
N PHE A 9 -34.49 0.71 7.16
CA PHE A 9 -35.09 0.23 5.92
C PHE A 9 -35.12 -1.31 5.80
N GLY A 10 -34.28 -2.02 6.58
CA GLY A 10 -34.21 -3.49 6.56
C GLY A 10 -33.13 -4.05 5.66
N PHE A 11 -33.30 -5.34 5.29
CA PHE A 11 -32.27 -6.07 4.52
C PHE A 11 -32.33 -5.74 3.04
N VAL A 12 -31.16 -5.63 2.44
CA VAL A 12 -30.96 -5.43 1.00
C VAL A 12 -30.08 -6.54 0.42
N SER A 13 -30.25 -6.83 -0.85
CA SER A 13 -29.49 -7.87 -1.53
C SER A 13 -27.98 -7.59 -1.51
N ALA A 14 -27.16 -8.64 -1.49
CA ALA A 14 -25.71 -8.53 -1.57
C ALA A 14 -25.23 -7.74 -2.82
N SER A 15 -25.97 -7.83 -3.94
CA SER A 15 -25.66 -7.05 -5.14
C SER A 15 -25.84 -5.54 -4.93
N HIS A 16 -26.89 -5.16 -4.21
CA HIS A 16 -27.15 -3.76 -3.87
C HIS A 16 -26.10 -3.21 -2.90
N VAL A 17 -25.71 -4.02 -1.89
CA VAL A 17 -24.61 -3.68 -0.99
C VAL A 17 -23.32 -3.41 -1.76
N ARG A 18 -22.99 -4.27 -2.73
CA ARG A 18 -21.80 -4.06 -3.58
C ARG A 18 -21.88 -2.77 -4.40
N GLN A 19 -23.06 -2.44 -4.95
CA GLN A 19 -23.25 -1.18 -5.66
C GLN A 19 -23.01 0.04 -4.77
N ILE A 20 -23.60 0.04 -3.56
CA ILE A 20 -23.37 1.10 -2.56
C ILE A 20 -21.89 1.17 -2.19
N ALA A 21 -21.29 0.03 -1.91
CA ALA A 21 -19.90 -0.06 -1.47
C ALA A 21 -18.91 0.52 -2.50
N HIS A 22 -19.20 0.37 -3.79
CA HIS A 22 -18.36 0.86 -4.88
C HIS A 22 -18.81 2.22 -5.45
N ALA A 23 -19.90 2.79 -4.95
CA ALA A 23 -20.36 4.10 -5.39
C ALA A 23 -19.35 5.21 -5.03
N ALA A 24 -19.31 6.24 -5.87
CA ALA A 24 -18.49 7.42 -5.58
C ALA A 24 -18.91 8.05 -4.24
N GLY A 25 -17.92 8.38 -3.40
CA GLY A 25 -18.18 8.96 -2.08
C GLY A 25 -18.47 7.94 -0.96
N SER A 26 -18.59 6.64 -1.26
CA SER A 26 -18.75 5.61 -0.22
C SER A 26 -17.57 5.57 0.73
N VAL A 27 -17.86 5.43 2.02
CA VAL A 27 -16.88 5.31 3.09
C VAL A 27 -17.09 3.98 3.81
N TRP A 28 -16.05 3.19 3.91
CA TRP A 28 -16.07 1.94 4.65
C TRP A 28 -15.62 2.17 6.09
N ARG A 29 -16.30 1.54 7.01
CA ARG A 29 -15.92 1.49 8.42
C ARG A 29 -15.95 0.07 8.90
N ARG A 30 -14.99 -0.32 9.71
CA ARG A 30 -15.00 -1.59 10.41
C ARG A 30 -15.85 -1.46 11.66
N LEU A 31 -16.73 -2.41 11.87
CA LEU A 31 -17.42 -2.62 13.14
C LEU A 31 -16.74 -3.80 13.85
N VAL A 32 -16.31 -3.61 15.08
CA VAL A 32 -15.84 -4.70 15.93
C VAL A 32 -16.98 -5.11 16.83
N VAL A 33 -17.35 -6.37 16.74
CA VAL A 33 -18.45 -6.93 17.53
C VAL A 33 -17.94 -8.05 18.42
N ASP A 34 -18.55 -8.23 19.56
CA ASP A 34 -18.33 -9.38 20.42
C ASP A 34 -18.89 -10.63 19.74
N ASP A 35 -18.06 -11.63 19.54
CA ASP A 35 -18.40 -12.85 18.77
C ASP A 35 -19.44 -13.73 19.47
N ARG A 36 -19.58 -13.60 20.78
CA ARG A 36 -20.53 -14.35 21.61
C ARG A 36 -21.89 -13.67 21.75
N THR A 37 -21.92 -12.35 21.82
CA THR A 37 -23.13 -11.56 22.08
C THR A 37 -23.64 -10.81 20.87
N GLY A 38 -22.80 -10.60 19.83
CA GLY A 38 -23.07 -9.74 18.70
C GLY A 38 -23.06 -8.24 19.05
N ALA A 39 -22.74 -7.89 20.30
CA ALA A 39 -22.73 -6.49 20.72
C ALA A 39 -21.59 -5.71 20.05
N LEU A 40 -21.90 -4.49 19.61
CA LEU A 40 -20.90 -3.58 19.07
C LEU A 40 -19.92 -3.14 20.17
N ILE A 41 -18.64 -3.49 20.00
CA ILE A 41 -17.54 -3.09 20.90
C ILE A 41 -16.95 -1.76 20.45
N GLU A 42 -16.69 -1.63 19.12
CA GLU A 42 -15.97 -0.49 18.57
C GLU A 42 -16.44 -0.19 17.15
N VAL A 43 -16.48 1.08 16.82
CA VAL A 43 -16.59 1.56 15.42
C VAL A 43 -15.27 2.17 15.03
N SER A 44 -14.58 1.58 14.05
CA SER A 44 -13.34 2.16 13.55
C SER A 44 -13.56 3.56 13.00
N THR A 45 -12.79 4.52 13.48
CA THR A 45 -12.72 5.89 12.95
C THR A 45 -11.89 5.94 11.66
N HIS A 46 -11.12 4.88 11.39
CA HIS A 46 -10.24 4.78 10.23
C HIS A 46 -11.01 4.48 8.96
N ARG A 47 -10.70 5.20 7.91
CA ARG A 47 -11.33 5.06 6.59
C ARG A 47 -10.48 4.17 5.71
N TYR A 48 -11.12 3.22 5.00
CA TYR A 48 -10.45 2.41 3.97
C TYR A 48 -9.94 3.28 2.81
N ARG A 49 -10.79 4.20 2.31
CA ARG A 49 -10.38 5.08 1.20
C ARG A 49 -9.50 6.21 1.71
N PRO A 50 -8.29 6.38 1.16
CA PRO A 50 -7.45 7.52 1.46
C PRO A 50 -8.18 8.84 1.14
N THR A 51 -8.00 9.83 1.99
CA THR A 51 -8.49 11.19 1.73
C THR A 51 -7.75 11.82 0.56
N GLU A 52 -8.32 12.88 -0.03
CA GLU A 52 -7.64 13.61 -1.12
C GLU A 52 -6.31 14.20 -0.66
N ALA A 53 -6.23 14.69 0.57
CA ALA A 53 -4.98 15.17 1.14
C ALA A 53 -3.92 14.05 1.23
N MET A 54 -4.30 12.83 1.63
CA MET A 54 -3.38 11.68 1.63
C MET A 54 -2.94 11.31 0.21
N ARG A 55 -3.87 11.32 -0.76
CA ARG A 55 -3.56 11.06 -2.18
C ARG A 55 -2.54 12.06 -2.71
N THR A 56 -2.78 13.33 -2.49
CA THR A 56 -1.90 14.42 -2.92
C THR A 56 -0.51 14.28 -2.28
N HIS A 57 -0.46 14.02 -0.97
CA HIS A 57 0.80 13.83 -0.25
C HIS A 57 1.59 12.63 -0.80
N VAL A 58 0.96 11.45 -0.90
CA VAL A 58 1.63 10.24 -1.36
C VAL A 58 2.05 10.36 -2.83
N ALA A 59 1.22 10.96 -3.68
CA ALA A 59 1.57 11.19 -5.09
C ALA A 59 2.76 12.18 -5.23
N ALA A 60 2.80 13.22 -4.41
CA ALA A 60 3.92 14.16 -4.40
C ALA A 60 5.19 13.49 -3.86
N ARG A 61 5.11 12.78 -2.74
CA ARG A 61 6.25 12.08 -2.14
C ARG A 61 6.87 11.04 -3.08
N ASP A 62 6.03 10.24 -3.74
CA ASP A 62 6.49 9.10 -4.53
C ASP A 62 6.85 9.49 -5.97
N ARG A 63 6.13 10.45 -6.57
CA ARG A 63 6.23 10.95 -7.96
C ARG A 63 6.08 9.90 -9.05
N VAL A 64 6.46 8.66 -8.79
CA VAL A 64 6.33 7.51 -9.68
C VAL A 64 5.92 6.28 -8.86
N CYS A 65 5.54 5.22 -9.55
CA CYS A 65 5.28 3.93 -8.93
C CYS A 65 6.51 3.45 -8.14
N ARG A 66 6.28 2.97 -6.92
CA ARG A 66 7.35 2.49 -6.01
C ARG A 66 7.82 1.08 -6.33
N GLY A 67 7.42 0.50 -7.47
CA GLY A 67 8.01 -0.76 -7.98
C GLY A 67 9.44 -0.54 -8.45
N PRO A 68 10.37 -1.51 -8.25
CA PRO A 68 11.76 -1.38 -8.67
C PRO A 68 11.90 -0.99 -10.14
N GLY A 69 12.66 0.06 -10.43
CA GLY A 69 12.91 0.56 -11.78
C GLY A 69 11.69 1.15 -12.51
N CYS A 70 10.55 1.29 -11.85
CA CYS A 70 9.32 1.75 -12.48
C CYS A 70 9.23 3.28 -12.51
N GLN A 71 8.90 3.85 -13.67
CA GLN A 71 8.74 5.29 -13.89
C GLN A 71 7.29 5.70 -14.20
N VAL A 72 6.31 4.80 -13.93
CA VAL A 72 4.90 5.10 -14.20
C VAL A 72 4.40 6.18 -13.25
N SER A 73 3.78 7.22 -13.82
CA SER A 73 3.20 8.35 -13.09
C SER A 73 2.15 7.89 -12.05
N PRO A 74 1.98 8.63 -10.95
CA PRO A 74 0.92 8.37 -9.97
C PRO A 74 -0.48 8.64 -10.55
N ILE A 75 -0.59 9.37 -11.67
CA ILE A 75 -1.87 9.60 -12.36
C ILE A 75 -2.39 8.28 -12.91
N GLY A 76 -3.54 7.81 -12.41
CA GLY A 76 -4.13 6.53 -12.78
C GLY A 76 -3.48 5.30 -12.13
N ALA A 77 -2.50 5.50 -11.24
CA ALA A 77 -1.96 4.44 -10.41
C ALA A 77 -2.82 4.23 -9.15
N ASP A 78 -2.67 3.07 -8.54
CA ASP A 78 -3.33 2.75 -7.28
C ASP A 78 -2.52 3.32 -6.10
N LEU A 79 -3.21 3.71 -5.03
CA LEU A 79 -2.60 3.82 -3.71
C LEU A 79 -2.81 2.51 -2.98
N ASP A 80 -1.74 1.81 -2.72
CA ASP A 80 -1.76 0.49 -2.10
C ASP A 80 -1.25 0.55 -0.65
N HIS A 81 -1.95 -0.14 0.24
CA HIS A 81 -1.56 -0.29 1.64
C HIS A 81 -0.39 -1.27 1.75
N ASP A 82 0.67 -0.91 2.46
CA ASP A 82 1.75 -1.84 2.73
C ASP A 82 1.28 -2.97 3.66
N VAL A 83 0.76 -2.61 4.82
CA VAL A 83 -0.01 -3.52 5.67
C VAL A 83 -1.47 -3.46 5.22
N PRO A 84 -2.05 -4.58 4.72
CA PRO A 84 -3.40 -4.60 4.18
C PRO A 84 -4.45 -4.14 5.18
N TRP A 85 -5.47 -3.43 4.70
CA TRP A 85 -6.68 -3.16 5.47
C TRP A 85 -7.41 -4.47 5.82
N PRO A 86 -8.00 -4.60 7.03
CA PRO A 86 -8.09 -3.63 8.13
C PRO A 86 -6.93 -3.72 9.14
N ALA A 87 -5.94 -4.60 8.93
CA ALA A 87 -4.79 -4.73 9.83
C ALA A 87 -3.93 -3.46 9.86
N GLY A 88 -3.79 -2.79 8.70
CA GLY A 88 -3.14 -1.48 8.58
C GLY A 88 -4.15 -0.40 8.24
N GLU A 89 -3.97 0.78 8.81
CA GLU A 89 -4.81 1.95 8.54
C GLU A 89 -4.44 2.64 7.21
N SER A 90 -5.39 3.42 6.67
CA SER A 90 -5.11 4.32 5.55
C SER A 90 -4.42 5.58 6.09
N SER A 91 -3.11 5.57 6.04
CA SER A 91 -2.25 6.69 6.42
C SER A 91 -1.14 6.88 5.38
N THR A 92 -0.52 8.06 5.36
CA THR A 92 0.61 8.32 4.45
C THR A 92 1.80 7.41 4.72
N ALA A 93 1.95 6.94 5.96
CA ALA A 93 3.01 6.01 6.36
C ALA A 93 2.75 4.55 5.92
N ASN A 94 1.49 4.21 5.58
CA ASN A 94 1.10 2.86 5.14
C ASN A 94 0.65 2.80 3.68
N LEU A 95 0.72 3.90 2.94
CA LEU A 95 0.30 3.99 1.55
C LEU A 95 1.47 4.31 0.63
N SER A 96 1.53 3.67 -0.53
CA SER A 96 2.48 4.00 -1.59
C SER A 96 1.85 3.88 -2.98
N VAL A 97 2.41 4.64 -3.94
CA VAL A 97 1.97 4.59 -5.34
C VAL A 97 2.45 3.29 -5.97
N LYS A 98 1.50 2.50 -6.47
CA LYS A 98 1.79 1.30 -7.26
C LYS A 98 0.95 1.30 -8.52
N HIS A 99 1.55 1.23 -9.70
CA HIS A 99 0.76 1.01 -10.89
C HIS A 99 0.20 -0.41 -10.90
N ARG A 100 -0.86 -0.66 -11.65
CA ARG A 100 -1.69 -1.89 -11.60
C ARG A 100 -0.86 -3.18 -11.59
N ARG A 101 0.18 -3.27 -12.39
CA ARG A 101 1.00 -4.49 -12.46
C ARG A 101 1.77 -4.77 -11.15
N HIS A 102 2.41 -3.74 -10.56
CA HIS A 102 3.12 -3.91 -9.29
C HIS A 102 2.18 -4.15 -8.12
N HIS A 103 1.01 -3.50 -8.12
CA HIS A 103 -0.05 -3.78 -7.16
C HIS A 103 -0.50 -5.25 -7.23
N GLN A 104 -0.72 -5.78 -8.45
CA GLN A 104 -1.09 -7.18 -8.66
C GLN A 104 0.00 -8.15 -8.22
N LEU A 105 1.29 -7.87 -8.51
CA LEU A 105 2.40 -8.73 -8.04
C LEU A 105 2.38 -8.91 -6.52
N LYS A 106 2.10 -7.84 -5.77
CA LYS A 106 1.94 -7.88 -4.32
C LYS A 106 0.65 -8.61 -3.91
N THR A 107 -0.48 -8.27 -4.51
CA THR A 107 -1.79 -8.85 -4.17
C THR A 107 -1.81 -10.37 -4.36
N PHE A 108 -1.14 -10.87 -5.40
CA PHE A 108 -1.04 -12.31 -5.66
C PHE A 108 0.09 -12.99 -4.88
N GLY A 109 0.79 -12.26 -4.00
CA GLY A 109 1.87 -12.81 -3.19
C GLY A 109 3.12 -13.20 -3.97
N LEU A 110 3.24 -12.77 -5.24
CA LEU A 110 4.44 -13.04 -6.05
C LEU A 110 5.63 -12.20 -5.58
N TRP A 111 5.36 -11.02 -5.06
CA TRP A 111 6.32 -10.16 -4.40
C TRP A 111 5.70 -9.64 -3.10
N SER A 112 6.49 -9.51 -2.05
CA SER A 112 6.09 -8.83 -0.82
C SER A 112 6.68 -7.43 -0.76
N THR A 113 6.04 -6.55 0.01
CA THR A 113 6.54 -5.20 0.26
C THR A 113 6.60 -4.92 1.74
N ARG A 114 7.52 -4.05 2.13
CA ARG A 114 7.58 -3.45 3.45
C ARG A 114 7.94 -1.98 3.32
N GLN A 115 7.04 -1.12 3.72
CA GLN A 115 7.29 0.32 3.79
C GLN A 115 7.83 0.69 5.18
N ASP A 116 8.91 1.46 5.21
CA ASP A 116 9.38 2.10 6.42
C ASP A 116 8.49 3.32 6.72
N PRO A 117 7.84 3.39 7.89
CA PRO A 117 6.92 4.48 8.20
C PRO A 117 7.60 5.85 8.40
N GLU A 118 8.89 5.87 8.73
CA GLU A 118 9.65 7.09 8.99
C GLU A 118 10.26 7.66 7.71
N THR A 119 10.89 6.81 6.91
CA THR A 119 11.59 7.23 5.69
C THR A 119 10.73 7.12 4.45
N ALA A 120 9.63 6.38 4.51
CA ALA A 120 8.80 5.97 3.38
C ALA A 120 9.56 5.19 2.29
N SER A 121 10.75 4.63 2.60
CA SER A 121 11.42 3.68 1.73
C SER A 121 10.58 2.40 1.61
N VAL A 122 10.55 1.79 0.43
CA VAL A 122 9.80 0.55 0.19
C VAL A 122 10.76 -0.55 -0.22
N THR A 123 10.85 -1.58 0.63
CA THR A 123 11.59 -2.80 0.31
C THR A 123 10.65 -3.79 -0.36
N TRP A 124 11.04 -4.25 -1.54
CA TRP A 124 10.38 -5.30 -2.29
C TRP A 124 11.18 -6.59 -2.18
N THR A 125 10.51 -7.71 -1.91
CA THR A 125 11.16 -9.02 -1.86
C THR A 125 10.46 -9.98 -2.81
N THR A 126 11.22 -10.59 -3.71
CA THR A 126 10.73 -11.59 -4.66
C THR A 126 10.54 -12.95 -3.99
N LEU A 127 9.85 -13.88 -4.65
CA LEU A 127 9.74 -15.29 -4.18
C LEU A 127 11.11 -15.98 -4.05
N ALA A 128 12.11 -15.56 -4.84
CA ALA A 128 13.48 -16.07 -4.77
C ALA A 128 14.32 -15.41 -3.65
N GLY A 129 13.71 -14.57 -2.81
CA GLY A 129 14.39 -13.91 -1.69
C GLY A 129 15.22 -12.68 -2.07
N ARG A 130 15.25 -12.27 -3.34
CA ARG A 130 15.94 -11.03 -3.74
C ARG A 130 15.17 -9.82 -3.25
N SER A 131 15.88 -8.84 -2.70
CA SER A 131 15.30 -7.60 -2.19
C SER A 131 15.77 -6.39 -2.99
N TYR A 132 14.86 -5.44 -3.19
CA TYR A 132 15.09 -4.16 -3.86
C TYR A 132 14.49 -3.06 -3.00
N VAL A 133 15.23 -1.98 -2.81
CA VAL A 133 14.74 -0.81 -2.06
C VAL A 133 14.47 0.32 -3.05
N THR A 134 13.34 0.98 -2.88
CA THR A 134 13.00 2.19 -3.62
C THR A 134 12.76 3.32 -2.63
N GLU A 135 13.36 4.48 -2.90
CA GLU A 135 13.28 5.66 -2.04
C GLU A 135 12.21 6.63 -2.52
N PRO A 136 11.60 7.43 -1.63
CA PRO A 136 10.77 8.54 -2.04
C PRO A 136 11.57 9.53 -2.90
N HIS A 137 10.87 10.43 -3.61
CA HIS A 137 11.54 11.42 -4.43
C HIS A 137 12.29 12.44 -3.57
N ASP A 138 13.58 12.64 -3.89
CA ASP A 138 14.41 13.68 -3.27
C ASP A 138 14.24 15.01 -4.03
N TYR A 139 13.50 15.94 -3.43
CA TYR A 139 13.29 17.29 -3.99
C TYR A 139 14.50 18.21 -3.87
N LEU A 140 15.55 17.78 -3.20
CA LEU A 140 16.76 18.56 -3.00
C LEU A 140 17.92 18.09 -3.87
N ASP A 141 17.65 17.21 -4.86
CA ASP A 141 18.63 16.66 -5.81
C ASP A 141 19.90 16.11 -5.12
N GLY A 142 19.70 15.40 -4.01
CA GLY A 142 20.82 14.83 -3.26
C GLY A 142 21.68 15.84 -2.49
N ARG A 143 21.31 17.11 -2.45
CA ARG A 143 22.05 18.13 -1.69
C ARG A 143 22.24 17.82 -0.22
N HIS A 144 21.42 16.89 0.31
CA HIS A 144 21.53 16.33 1.65
C HIS A 144 21.94 14.86 1.66
N ALA A 145 22.46 14.32 0.56
CA ALA A 145 22.87 12.91 0.44
C ALA A 145 23.87 12.47 1.53
N GLY A 146 24.58 13.39 2.15
CA GLY A 146 25.45 13.10 3.28
C GLY A 146 24.73 12.61 4.54
N ALA A 147 23.47 12.98 4.73
CA ALA A 147 22.67 12.52 5.88
C ALA A 147 22.01 11.14 5.62
N TRP A 148 21.72 10.79 4.36
CA TRP A 148 21.08 9.54 3.96
C TRP A 148 22.08 8.42 3.63
N ALA A 149 23.31 8.79 3.19
CA ALA A 149 24.36 7.82 2.87
C ALA A 149 24.81 6.99 4.09
N ALA A 150 24.57 7.47 5.31
CA ALA A 150 24.86 6.71 6.53
C ALA A 150 23.96 5.48 6.73
N HIS A 151 22.78 5.43 6.07
CA HIS A 151 21.85 4.30 6.13
C HIS A 151 21.96 3.35 4.93
N ALA A 152 22.62 3.76 3.84
CA ALA A 152 22.75 2.97 2.62
C ALA A 152 23.92 1.99 2.59
N VAL A 153 24.74 1.96 3.64
CA VAL A 153 25.93 1.07 3.68
C VAL A 153 25.64 -0.14 4.57
N SER A 154 24.75 -1.02 4.13
CA SER A 154 24.74 -2.42 4.55
C SER A 154 24.08 -3.34 3.53
N THR A 155 24.38 -3.19 2.28
CA THR A 155 24.31 -4.32 1.35
C THR A 155 25.73 -4.73 1.02
N ARG A 156 26.32 -5.56 1.88
CA ARG A 156 27.49 -6.33 1.43
C ARG A 156 27.02 -7.21 0.29
N HIS A 157 27.41 -6.79 -0.89
CA HIS A 157 27.50 -7.66 -2.03
C HIS A 157 28.56 -8.71 -1.64
N THR A 158 28.12 -9.91 -1.30
CA THR A 158 29.02 -11.06 -1.31
C THR A 158 29.16 -11.36 -2.80
N ASP A 159 30.33 -11.08 -3.36
CA ASP A 159 30.74 -11.50 -4.69
C ASP A 159 30.72 -13.04 -4.73
N ASP A 160 29.56 -13.61 -5.10
CA ASP A 160 29.45 -15.00 -5.48
C ASP A 160 29.56 -15.01 -7.03
N PRO A 161 30.62 -15.62 -7.59
CA PRO A 161 30.85 -15.65 -9.04
C PRO A 161 29.81 -16.47 -9.83
N ALA A 162 28.72 -16.95 -9.18
CA ALA A 162 27.62 -17.66 -9.81
C ALA A 162 26.45 -16.77 -10.24
N ASP A 163 26.54 -15.45 -10.04
CA ASP A 163 25.40 -14.52 -10.24
C ASP A 163 25.55 -13.70 -11.53
N ASP A 164 26.11 -14.27 -12.57
CA ASP A 164 26.09 -13.67 -13.91
C ASP A 164 24.70 -13.88 -14.53
N PRO A 165 23.93 -12.80 -14.87
CA PRO A 165 22.60 -12.96 -15.43
C PRO A 165 22.69 -13.65 -16.80
N PRO A 166 21.79 -14.59 -17.12
CA PRO A 166 21.78 -15.24 -18.42
C PRO A 166 21.58 -14.16 -19.50
N PRO A 167 22.27 -14.29 -20.67
CA PRO A 167 22.08 -13.41 -21.79
C PRO A 167 20.65 -13.59 -22.31
N PHE A 168 19.89 -12.48 -22.39
CA PHE A 168 18.48 -12.24 -22.83
C PHE A 168 17.40 -12.27 -21.78
#